data_70a4781bcd5e6fd0e0019138d13cb96d
#
_entry.id   70a4781bcd5e6fd0e0019138d13cb96d
#
_cell.length_a   1.000
_cell.length_b   1.000
_cell.length_c   1.000
_cell.angle_alpha   90.00
_cell.angle_beta   90.00
_cell.angle_gamma   90.00
#
_symmetry.space_group_name_H-M   'P 1'
#
loop_
_entity.id
_entity.type
_entity.pdbx_description
1 polymer ?
#
loop_
_entity_poly.entity_id
_entity_poly.type
_entity_poly.pdbx_seq_one_letter_code
_entity_poly.pdbx_strand_id
1 'polypeptide(L)'
;MNIGRIVQVIGPVVDVEFAGGNLPSIKNAVLVSNPAINDQEDNLVVEVAQHLGDNVVRCIAMDITDGLVRGMNAKDTGGPITVPVGKECLGRILNVVGRPVDGLGPIVAETNMPIHREAPTFLEQDTSVHVLETGVKVIDLLVPFPRGGKMGMFGGAGVGKTVVMMEMIHNIAMHHGGISVFAGVGERTREGNDLYLEMKESGVIKQAALIYGQMTEPPGARARVALTALAAAEYFRDIEGQDVLLFIDNIFRFTQAGSEVSALLGRMPSAVGYQPTLATDLGELQERITSTDKGSITAVQCVYVPADDLTDPAPATTFSHLDGTVVLSRPIAELGIYPAVDPLDSTSRILDPNVLGEDHYQVSREVQMILQKYKDLQDIIAILGMDELSEEDKVTVNRARKIQRFLSQPFFVAAQFTGTEGKFVSVPDTVRGFKEILEGKHDDLPEQAFYMVGGIEEAVEKAARLAE
;
A
#
# COMPACT_ATOMS: atom_id res chain seq x y z
N MET A 1 -12.52 25.44 27.54
CA MET A 1 -11.57 25.21 26.47
C MET A 1 -10.25 25.84 26.90
N ASN A 2 -9.16 25.11 26.90
CA ASN A 2 -7.86 25.61 27.36
C ASN A 2 -7.23 26.42 26.21
N ILE A 3 -6.90 27.68 26.45
CA ILE A 3 -6.39 28.61 25.42
C ILE A 3 -4.97 29.02 25.78
N GLY A 4 -4.04 28.68 24.92
CA GLY A 4 -2.65 29.12 24.97
C GLY A 4 -2.36 30.27 24.00
N ARG A 5 -1.11 30.72 24.03
CA ARG A 5 -0.59 31.72 23.12
C ARG A 5 0.69 31.26 22.45
N ILE A 6 0.82 31.54 21.17
CA ILE A 6 2.04 31.31 20.42
C ILE A 6 3.15 32.17 20.98
N VAL A 7 4.26 31.55 21.39
CA VAL A 7 5.46 32.23 21.88
C VAL A 7 6.61 32.20 20.89
N GLN A 8 6.64 31.19 20.01
CA GLN A 8 7.68 31.03 18.99
C GLN A 8 7.17 30.26 17.79
N VAL A 9 7.65 30.60 16.60
CA VAL A 9 7.44 29.85 15.35
C VAL A 9 8.78 29.65 14.68
N ILE A 10 9.14 28.39 14.38
CA ILE A 10 10.40 28.01 13.71
C ILE A 10 10.05 27.02 12.59
N GLY A 11 9.83 27.52 11.37
CA GLY A 11 9.34 26.68 10.28
C GLY A 11 8.04 25.97 10.69
N PRO A 12 7.92 24.64 10.54
CA PRO A 12 6.73 23.89 10.92
C PRO A 12 6.57 23.65 12.42
N VAL A 13 7.47 24.17 13.27
CA VAL A 13 7.42 24.06 14.72
C VAL A 13 6.78 25.29 15.33
N VAL A 14 5.79 25.10 16.19
CA VAL A 14 5.07 26.16 16.91
C VAL A 14 5.13 25.88 18.40
N ASP A 15 5.74 26.81 19.16
CA ASP A 15 5.77 26.72 20.62
C ASP A 15 4.62 27.56 21.19
N VAL A 16 3.83 26.94 22.07
CA VAL A 16 2.61 27.53 22.65
C VAL A 16 2.70 27.48 24.17
N GLU A 17 2.49 28.63 24.81
CA GLU A 17 2.41 28.77 26.27
C GLU A 17 0.95 28.65 26.73
N PHE A 18 0.71 27.80 27.72
CA PHE A 18 -0.57 27.62 28.40
C PHE A 18 -0.47 28.15 29.84
N ALA A 19 -0.87 29.42 30.03
CA ALA A 19 -0.86 30.05 31.33
C ALA A 19 -1.82 29.30 32.28
N GLY A 20 -1.34 28.99 33.49
CA GLY A 20 -2.16 28.32 34.51
C GLY A 20 -1.86 26.84 34.73
N GLY A 21 -0.82 26.30 34.08
CA GLY A 21 -0.27 24.98 34.39
C GLY A 21 -1.07 23.80 33.89
N ASN A 22 -2.14 24.02 33.12
CA ASN A 22 -2.90 22.95 32.47
C ASN A 22 -2.39 22.73 31.04
N LEU A 23 -1.35 21.91 30.91
CA LEU A 23 -0.74 21.63 29.62
C LEU A 23 -1.52 20.59 28.83
N PRO A 24 -1.70 20.77 27.49
CA PRO A 24 -2.19 19.72 26.63
C PRO A 24 -1.31 18.47 26.68
N SER A 25 -1.91 17.31 26.62
CA SER A 25 -1.16 16.05 26.55
C SER A 25 -0.41 15.95 25.22
N ILE A 26 0.67 15.17 25.21
CA ILE A 26 1.38 14.82 23.97
C ILE A 26 0.42 14.11 23.00
N LYS A 27 0.51 14.41 21.72
CA LYS A 27 -0.40 14.00 20.65
C LYS A 27 -1.76 14.75 20.63
N ASN A 28 -2.05 15.66 21.56
CA ASN A 28 -3.24 16.50 21.46
C ASN A 28 -3.17 17.43 20.23
N ALA A 29 -4.33 17.64 19.64
CA ALA A 29 -4.52 18.65 18.60
C ALA A 29 -4.77 20.03 19.23
N VAL A 30 -4.09 21.02 18.72
CA VAL A 30 -4.26 22.43 19.09
C VAL A 30 -4.63 23.19 17.82
N LEU A 31 -5.66 24.01 17.91
CA LEU A 31 -6.21 24.76 16.78
C LEU A 31 -5.71 26.20 16.80
N VAL A 32 -5.30 26.68 15.65
CA VAL A 32 -4.82 28.06 15.44
C VAL A 32 -5.50 28.62 14.20
N SER A 33 -5.86 29.92 14.25
CA SER A 33 -6.36 30.61 13.07
C SER A 33 -5.19 31.24 12.31
N ASN A 34 -4.89 30.72 11.13
CA ASN A 34 -3.83 31.24 10.28
C ASN A 34 -4.41 31.93 9.04
N PRO A 35 -4.32 33.29 8.96
CA PRO A 35 -4.88 34.04 7.83
C PRO A 35 -4.17 33.78 6.50
N ALA A 36 -2.98 33.20 6.49
CA ALA A 36 -2.28 32.83 5.25
C ALA A 36 -2.85 31.59 4.59
N ILE A 37 -3.59 30.74 5.32
CA ILE A 37 -4.28 29.56 4.76
C ILE A 37 -5.61 29.97 4.14
N ASN A 38 -6.49 30.60 4.92
CA ASN A 38 -7.78 31.17 4.51
C ASN A 38 -8.39 32.00 5.65
N ASP A 39 -9.57 32.58 5.42
CA ASP A 39 -10.26 33.47 6.39
C ASP A 39 -11.07 32.68 7.46
N GLN A 40 -11.01 31.34 7.47
CA GLN A 40 -11.74 30.53 8.46
C GLN A 40 -10.99 30.52 9.80
N GLU A 41 -11.78 30.52 10.89
CA GLU A 41 -11.21 30.31 12.22
C GLU A 41 -10.77 28.84 12.37
N ASP A 42 -9.75 28.61 13.21
CA ASP A 42 -9.27 27.29 13.58
C ASP A 42 -8.85 26.43 12.36
N ASN A 43 -8.32 27.10 11.33
CA ASN A 43 -7.98 26.48 10.06
C ASN A 43 -6.63 25.73 10.05
N LEU A 44 -5.75 25.99 11.00
CA LEU A 44 -4.48 25.28 11.18
C LEU A 44 -4.56 24.36 12.40
N VAL A 45 -4.22 23.10 12.19
CA VAL A 45 -4.03 22.13 13.27
C VAL A 45 -2.54 21.94 13.54
N VAL A 46 -2.14 22.05 14.79
CA VAL A 46 -0.80 21.70 15.26
C VAL A 46 -0.90 20.60 16.32
N GLU A 47 0.00 19.63 16.30
CA GLU A 47 0.01 18.50 17.22
C GLU A 47 1.09 18.69 18.29
N VAL A 48 0.74 18.53 19.56
CA VAL A 48 1.68 18.58 20.68
C VAL A 48 2.66 17.42 20.59
N ALA A 49 3.95 17.75 20.41
CA ALA A 49 5.02 16.78 20.26
C ALA A 49 5.91 16.67 21.52
N GLN A 50 6.03 17.74 22.28
CA GLN A 50 6.94 17.81 23.42
C GLN A 50 6.53 18.88 24.43
N HIS A 51 6.74 18.62 25.72
CA HIS A 51 6.71 19.61 26.77
C HIS A 51 8.10 20.20 26.99
N LEU A 52 8.24 21.52 26.94
CA LEU A 52 9.53 22.20 27.09
C LEU A 52 9.82 22.68 28.52
N GLY A 53 8.83 22.63 29.40
CA GLY A 53 8.86 23.31 30.71
C GLY A 53 8.24 24.71 30.62
N ASP A 54 8.17 25.39 31.78
CA ASP A 54 7.64 26.76 31.91
C ASP A 54 6.27 26.99 31.24
N ASN A 55 5.40 25.98 31.30
CA ASN A 55 4.06 25.96 30.67
C ASN A 55 4.07 26.05 29.14
N VAL A 56 5.18 25.74 28.50
CA VAL A 56 5.31 25.75 27.04
C VAL A 56 5.30 24.34 26.47
N VAL A 57 4.50 24.15 25.44
CA VAL A 57 4.49 22.93 24.63
C VAL A 57 5.02 23.21 23.24
N ARG A 58 5.77 22.29 22.68
CA ARG A 58 6.24 22.33 21.30
C ARG A 58 5.32 21.50 20.45
N CYS A 59 4.80 22.12 19.38
CA CYS A 59 3.88 21.50 18.46
C CYS A 59 4.47 21.43 17.05
N ILE A 60 4.00 20.45 16.27
CA ILE A 60 4.30 20.29 14.84
C ILE A 60 3.04 20.64 14.04
N ALA A 61 3.20 21.52 13.07
CA ALA A 61 2.09 21.96 12.22
C ALA A 61 1.74 20.91 11.15
N MET A 62 0.45 20.79 10.88
CA MET A 62 -0.11 19.92 9.84
C MET A 62 -0.32 20.68 8.51
N ASP A 63 -0.09 21.96 8.48
CA ASP A 63 -0.17 22.84 7.31
C ASP A 63 0.86 23.97 7.44
N ILE A 64 0.86 24.92 6.50
CA ILE A 64 1.80 26.04 6.47
C ILE A 64 1.69 26.91 7.73
N THR A 65 2.83 27.36 8.23
CA THR A 65 2.94 28.25 9.40
C THR A 65 3.21 29.72 9.01
N ASP A 66 3.37 30.00 7.72
CA ASP A 66 3.52 31.35 7.23
C ASP A 66 2.32 32.22 7.68
N GLY A 67 2.60 33.42 8.12
CA GLY A 67 1.57 34.33 8.66
C GLY A 67 1.28 34.16 10.15
N LEU A 68 1.80 33.15 10.82
CA LEU A 68 1.70 33.03 12.27
C LEU A 68 2.61 34.06 12.96
N VAL A 69 2.07 34.75 13.97
CA VAL A 69 2.82 35.67 14.77
C VAL A 69 2.70 35.37 16.26
N ARG A 70 3.69 35.78 17.02
CA ARG A 70 3.71 35.67 18.46
C ARG A 70 2.49 36.35 19.09
N GLY A 71 1.88 35.71 20.07
CA GLY A 71 0.71 36.21 20.77
C GLY A 71 -0.64 35.77 20.20
N MET A 72 -0.66 35.12 19.04
CA MET A 72 -1.90 34.50 18.53
C MET A 72 -2.42 33.40 19.48
N ASN A 73 -3.74 33.27 19.54
CA ASN A 73 -4.39 32.25 20.35
C ASN A 73 -4.23 30.88 19.73
N ALA A 74 -4.07 29.90 20.62
CA ALA A 74 -4.02 28.47 20.28
C ALA A 74 -4.97 27.71 21.22
N LYS A 75 -5.92 26.98 20.65
CA LYS A 75 -7.00 26.31 21.39
C LYS A 75 -6.71 24.82 21.50
N ASP A 76 -6.51 24.32 22.73
CA ASP A 76 -6.41 22.88 22.99
C ASP A 76 -7.79 22.22 22.80
N THR A 77 -7.84 21.18 21.98
CA THR A 77 -9.07 20.40 21.74
C THR A 77 -9.37 19.40 22.87
N GLY A 78 -8.37 19.12 23.72
CA GLY A 78 -8.45 18.12 24.79
C GLY A 78 -8.24 16.68 24.35
N GLY A 79 -7.88 16.45 23.08
CA GLY A 79 -7.63 15.13 22.51
C GLY A 79 -6.78 15.16 21.25
N PRO A 80 -6.46 13.99 20.68
CA PRO A 80 -5.69 13.91 19.44
C PRO A 80 -6.48 14.45 18.22
N ILE A 81 -5.80 14.54 17.08
CA ILE A 81 -6.45 14.86 15.80
C ILE A 81 -7.52 13.82 15.53
N THR A 82 -8.75 14.27 15.28
CA THR A 82 -9.87 13.42 14.87
C THR A 82 -10.25 13.72 13.43
N VAL A 83 -10.58 12.68 12.68
CA VAL A 83 -10.89 12.76 11.25
C VAL A 83 -12.23 12.11 10.95
N PRO A 84 -12.98 12.61 9.95
CA PRO A 84 -14.23 11.99 9.53
C PRO A 84 -13.93 10.61 8.94
N VAL A 85 -14.79 9.66 9.24
CA VAL A 85 -14.71 8.27 8.76
C VAL A 85 -16.10 7.81 8.35
N GLY A 86 -16.16 6.77 7.54
CA GLY A 86 -17.41 6.17 7.10
C GLY A 86 -17.64 6.25 5.60
N LYS A 87 -18.81 5.85 5.18
CA LYS A 87 -19.19 5.76 3.75
C LYS A 87 -19.18 7.10 3.04
N GLU A 88 -19.36 8.18 3.78
CA GLU A 88 -19.32 9.56 3.27
C GLU A 88 -17.93 9.97 2.78
N CYS A 89 -16.89 9.25 3.21
CA CYS A 89 -15.51 9.46 2.77
C CYS A 89 -15.17 8.68 1.49
N LEU A 90 -16.03 7.74 1.06
CA LEU A 90 -15.81 6.99 -0.17
C LEU A 90 -15.97 7.88 -1.39
N GLY A 91 -15.08 7.72 -2.36
CA GLY A 91 -15.04 8.55 -3.55
C GLY A 91 -14.43 9.94 -3.34
N ARG A 92 -13.92 10.24 -2.15
CA ARG A 92 -13.41 11.55 -1.74
C ARG A 92 -11.90 11.53 -1.52
N ILE A 93 -11.30 12.71 -1.67
CA ILE A 93 -9.89 12.92 -1.33
C ILE A 93 -9.82 13.80 -0.08
N LEU A 94 -9.17 13.28 0.96
CA LEU A 94 -8.96 13.96 2.24
C LEU A 94 -7.49 14.28 2.45
N ASN A 95 -7.23 15.35 3.22
CA ASN A 95 -5.89 15.63 3.73
C ASN A 95 -5.65 14.97 5.11
N VAL A 96 -4.50 15.22 5.70
CA VAL A 96 -4.07 14.63 6.99
C VAL A 96 -5.05 14.89 8.15
N VAL A 97 -5.74 16.01 8.16
CA VAL A 97 -6.73 16.37 9.19
C VAL A 97 -8.17 16.03 8.78
N GLY A 98 -8.34 15.25 7.72
CA GLY A 98 -9.64 14.80 7.25
C GLY A 98 -10.47 15.85 6.51
N ARG A 99 -9.87 16.94 6.07
CA ARG A 99 -10.56 17.95 5.24
C ARG A 99 -10.54 17.52 3.78
N PRO A 100 -11.68 17.64 3.05
CA PRO A 100 -11.73 17.32 1.64
C PRO A 100 -10.91 18.31 0.82
N VAL A 101 -10.15 17.79 -0.16
CA VAL A 101 -9.30 18.58 -1.08
C VAL A 101 -9.67 18.37 -2.55
N ASP A 102 -10.76 17.65 -2.80
CA ASP A 102 -11.27 17.30 -4.13
C ASP A 102 -12.22 18.35 -4.76
N GLY A 103 -12.52 19.45 -4.06
CA GLY A 103 -13.42 20.48 -4.53
C GLY A 103 -14.91 20.12 -4.53
N LEU A 104 -15.28 18.95 -3.97
CA LEU A 104 -16.67 18.46 -3.95
C LEU A 104 -17.47 18.94 -2.72
N GLY A 105 -16.95 19.89 -1.97
CA GLY A 105 -17.59 20.42 -0.77
C GLY A 105 -17.31 19.64 0.51
N PRO A 106 -17.85 20.08 1.65
CA PRO A 106 -17.59 19.49 2.97
C PRO A 106 -18.14 18.07 3.06
N ILE A 107 -17.51 17.24 3.89
CA ILE A 107 -18.00 15.92 4.27
C ILE A 107 -18.76 16.06 5.58
N VAL A 108 -20.00 15.57 5.60
CA VAL A 108 -20.80 15.44 6.81
C VAL A 108 -20.81 13.99 7.23
N ALA A 109 -19.78 13.59 7.98
CA ALA A 109 -19.67 12.23 8.50
C ALA A 109 -20.43 12.10 9.82
N GLU A 110 -21.06 10.96 10.03
CA GLU A 110 -21.74 10.64 11.29
C GLU A 110 -20.73 10.38 12.43
N THR A 111 -19.54 9.90 12.09
CA THR A 111 -18.51 9.51 13.06
C THR A 111 -17.17 10.14 12.73
N ASN A 112 -16.47 10.58 13.78
CA ASN A 112 -15.06 10.98 13.71
C ASN A 112 -14.23 10.04 14.57
N MET A 113 -13.04 9.69 14.12
CA MET A 113 -12.13 8.82 14.86
C MET A 113 -10.76 9.49 15.05
N PRO A 114 -10.10 9.26 16.19
CA PRO A 114 -8.75 9.77 16.42
C PRO A 114 -7.76 9.02 15.55
N ILE A 115 -6.76 9.74 15.03
CA ILE A 115 -5.69 9.12 14.22
C ILE A 115 -4.70 8.32 15.09
N HIS A 116 -4.53 8.71 16.35
CA HIS A 116 -3.74 7.97 17.33
C HIS A 116 -4.64 7.01 18.10
N ARG A 117 -4.45 5.73 17.86
CA ARG A 117 -5.15 4.63 18.51
C ARG A 117 -4.16 3.54 18.88
N GLU A 118 -4.48 2.78 19.89
CA GLU A 118 -3.74 1.58 20.25
C GLU A 118 -4.05 0.44 19.26
N ALA A 119 -3.09 -0.44 19.08
CA ALA A 119 -3.29 -1.67 18.31
C ALA A 119 -4.32 -2.58 18.98
N PRO A 120 -5.05 -3.43 18.24
CA PRO A 120 -5.94 -4.43 18.81
C PRO A 120 -5.19 -5.31 19.82
N THR A 121 -5.84 -5.61 20.93
CA THR A 121 -5.30 -6.48 21.96
C THR A 121 -5.18 -7.93 21.47
N PHE A 122 -4.40 -8.75 22.16
CA PHE A 122 -4.26 -10.18 21.83
C PHE A 122 -5.60 -10.94 21.78
N LEU A 123 -6.58 -10.52 22.58
CA LEU A 123 -7.90 -11.15 22.61
C LEU A 123 -8.80 -10.76 21.44
N GLU A 124 -8.53 -9.62 20.82
CA GLU A 124 -9.30 -9.12 19.68
C GLU A 124 -8.74 -9.60 18.33
N GLN A 125 -7.48 -10.08 18.31
CA GLN A 125 -6.83 -10.52 17.10
C GLN A 125 -7.30 -11.92 16.68
N ASP A 126 -7.66 -12.06 15.42
CA ASP A 126 -7.84 -13.38 14.80
C ASP A 126 -6.46 -13.91 14.36
N THR A 127 -6.05 -15.03 14.96
CA THR A 127 -4.78 -15.70 14.66
C THR A 127 -4.90 -16.74 13.57
N SER A 128 -6.09 -16.96 13.03
CA SER A 128 -6.32 -17.89 11.92
C SER A 128 -5.72 -17.32 10.64
N VAL A 129 -4.95 -18.14 9.92
CA VAL A 129 -4.36 -17.73 8.65
C VAL A 129 -5.36 -18.03 7.53
N HIS A 130 -5.89 -16.98 6.93
CA HIS A 130 -6.74 -17.04 5.75
C HIS A 130 -6.05 -16.40 4.56
N VAL A 131 -6.26 -16.96 3.38
CA VAL A 131 -5.75 -16.41 2.13
C VAL A 131 -6.73 -15.36 1.61
N LEU A 132 -6.22 -14.20 1.21
CA LEU A 132 -6.97 -13.21 0.47
C LEU A 132 -6.82 -13.49 -1.02
N GLU A 133 -7.87 -13.95 -1.67
CA GLU A 133 -7.89 -14.20 -3.10
C GLU A 133 -7.94 -12.87 -3.86
N THR A 134 -6.91 -12.59 -4.64
CA THR A 134 -6.79 -11.34 -5.39
C THR A 134 -7.39 -11.43 -6.80
N GLY A 135 -7.57 -12.63 -7.32
CA GLY A 135 -8.00 -12.90 -8.69
C GLY A 135 -6.91 -12.66 -9.74
N VAL A 136 -5.67 -12.40 -9.30
CA VAL A 136 -4.49 -12.22 -10.16
C VAL A 136 -3.62 -13.47 -10.08
N LYS A 137 -3.55 -14.24 -11.16
CA LYS A 137 -2.89 -15.56 -11.18
C LYS A 137 -1.51 -15.59 -10.57
N VAL A 138 -0.63 -14.69 -10.98
CA VAL A 138 0.76 -14.68 -10.50
C VAL A 138 0.86 -14.38 -9.01
N ILE A 139 0.00 -13.53 -8.49
CA ILE A 139 -0.06 -13.21 -7.06
C ILE A 139 -0.61 -14.39 -6.30
N ASP A 140 -1.78 -14.87 -6.66
CA ASP A 140 -2.48 -15.93 -5.95
C ASP A 140 -1.72 -17.25 -5.97
N LEU A 141 -0.96 -17.54 -7.05
CA LEU A 141 -0.16 -18.75 -7.15
C LEU A 141 1.13 -18.67 -6.33
N LEU A 142 1.93 -17.61 -6.53
CA LEU A 142 3.34 -17.55 -6.10
C LEU A 142 3.58 -16.64 -4.89
N VAL A 143 2.69 -15.69 -4.66
CA VAL A 143 2.81 -14.66 -3.61
C VAL A 143 1.47 -14.47 -2.91
N PRO A 144 0.82 -15.53 -2.44
CA PRO A 144 -0.50 -15.43 -1.84
C PRO A 144 -0.50 -14.45 -0.66
N PHE A 145 -1.55 -13.64 -0.57
CA PHE A 145 -1.71 -12.63 0.47
C PHE A 145 -2.40 -13.21 1.70
N PRO A 146 -1.83 -13.07 2.90
CA PRO A 146 -2.56 -13.36 4.12
C PRO A 146 -3.60 -12.28 4.37
N ARG A 147 -4.83 -12.67 4.65
CA ARG A 147 -5.87 -11.76 5.10
C ARG A 147 -5.45 -11.14 6.44
N GLY A 148 -5.49 -9.82 6.54
CA GLY A 148 -4.95 -9.10 7.70
C GLY A 148 -3.43 -8.99 7.74
N GLY A 149 -2.75 -9.41 6.69
CA GLY A 149 -1.29 -9.34 6.57
C GLY A 149 -0.79 -8.07 5.90
N LYS A 150 0.52 -7.98 5.81
CA LYS A 150 1.25 -6.82 5.29
C LYS A 150 2.16 -7.25 4.15
N MET A 151 1.86 -6.77 2.95
CA MET A 151 2.63 -7.11 1.75
C MET A 151 3.42 -5.89 1.28
N GLY A 152 4.70 -6.08 1.02
CA GLY A 152 5.53 -5.06 0.39
C GLY A 152 5.41 -5.13 -1.13
N MET A 153 5.30 -3.99 -1.80
CA MET A 153 5.35 -3.89 -3.24
C MET A 153 6.58 -3.10 -3.66
N PHE A 154 7.43 -3.74 -4.45
CA PHE A 154 8.67 -3.16 -4.97
C PHE A 154 8.58 -3.02 -6.47
N GLY A 155 9.25 -2.03 -7.00
CA GLY A 155 9.38 -1.85 -8.45
C GLY A 155 9.75 -0.44 -8.82
N GLY A 156 10.48 -0.29 -9.90
CA GLY A 156 10.85 0.99 -10.48
C GLY A 156 9.65 1.75 -11.05
N ALA A 157 9.90 2.92 -11.61
CA ALA A 157 8.88 3.67 -12.32
C ALA A 157 8.45 2.95 -13.61
N GLY A 158 7.15 2.98 -13.94
CA GLY A 158 6.63 2.48 -15.21
C GLY A 158 6.49 0.96 -15.31
N VAL A 159 6.60 0.21 -14.21
CA VAL A 159 6.41 -1.26 -14.20
C VAL A 159 4.96 -1.69 -13.90
N GLY A 160 4.05 -0.73 -13.73
CA GLY A 160 2.62 -1.01 -13.55
C GLY A 160 2.15 -1.13 -12.10
N LYS A 161 2.88 -0.59 -11.11
CA LYS A 161 2.45 -0.62 -9.70
C LYS A 161 1.02 -0.12 -9.50
N THR A 162 0.72 1.07 -10.00
CA THR A 162 -0.60 1.70 -9.89
C THR A 162 -1.70 0.85 -10.51
N VAL A 163 -1.43 0.26 -11.68
CA VAL A 163 -2.40 -0.59 -12.39
C VAL A 163 -2.72 -1.86 -11.59
N VAL A 164 -1.70 -2.49 -10.98
CA VAL A 164 -1.89 -3.66 -10.10
C VAL A 164 -2.71 -3.27 -8.87
N MET A 165 -2.40 -2.14 -8.24
CA MET A 165 -3.17 -1.65 -7.09
C MET A 165 -4.64 -1.40 -7.45
N MET A 166 -4.90 -0.72 -8.56
CA MET A 166 -6.27 -0.46 -9.02
C MET A 166 -7.03 -1.76 -9.35
N GLU A 167 -6.37 -2.73 -9.97
CA GLU A 167 -6.98 -4.05 -10.23
C GLU A 167 -7.35 -4.78 -8.94
N MET A 168 -6.48 -4.72 -7.94
CA MET A 168 -6.79 -5.29 -6.62
C MET A 168 -7.98 -4.60 -5.96
N ILE A 169 -8.06 -3.26 -6.03
CA ILE A 169 -9.22 -2.50 -5.53
C ILE A 169 -10.49 -2.95 -6.25
N HIS A 170 -10.43 -3.07 -7.57
CA HIS A 170 -11.56 -3.53 -8.38
C HIS A 170 -12.00 -4.95 -7.95
N ASN A 171 -11.08 -5.87 -7.89
CA ASN A 171 -11.37 -7.27 -7.58
C ASN A 171 -11.92 -7.46 -6.17
N ILE A 172 -11.33 -6.78 -5.18
CA ILE A 172 -11.83 -6.79 -3.79
C ILE A 172 -13.24 -6.21 -3.72
N ALA A 173 -13.50 -5.09 -4.38
CA ALA A 173 -14.81 -4.47 -4.40
C ALA A 173 -15.88 -5.36 -5.06
N MET A 174 -15.56 -5.97 -6.19
CA MET A 174 -16.52 -6.74 -7.00
C MET A 174 -16.75 -8.16 -6.49
N HIS A 175 -15.73 -8.81 -5.98
CA HIS A 175 -15.79 -10.23 -5.59
C HIS A 175 -15.90 -10.45 -4.08
N HIS A 176 -15.37 -9.54 -3.27
CA HIS A 176 -15.40 -9.65 -1.81
C HIS A 176 -16.30 -8.61 -1.14
N GLY A 177 -16.82 -7.62 -1.89
CA GLY A 177 -17.63 -6.52 -1.34
C GLY A 177 -16.86 -5.62 -0.37
N GLY A 178 -15.54 -5.69 -0.38
CA GLY A 178 -14.65 -4.96 0.52
C GLY A 178 -14.44 -3.51 0.12
N ILE A 179 -13.96 -2.73 1.07
CA ILE A 179 -13.60 -1.33 0.91
C ILE A 179 -12.09 -1.19 0.83
N SER A 180 -11.63 -0.22 0.06
CA SER A 180 -10.22 0.12 -0.02
C SER A 180 -9.94 1.52 0.52
N VAL A 181 -8.79 1.68 1.16
CA VAL A 181 -8.28 2.98 1.62
C VAL A 181 -6.89 3.17 1.03
N PHE A 182 -6.65 4.31 0.41
CA PHE A 182 -5.37 4.64 -0.18
C PHE A 182 -4.72 5.80 0.58
N ALA A 183 -3.52 5.58 1.10
CA ALA A 183 -2.69 6.58 1.76
C ALA A 183 -1.56 7.02 0.82
N GLY A 184 -1.67 8.21 0.27
CA GLY A 184 -0.59 8.85 -0.49
C GLY A 184 0.35 9.60 0.47
N VAL A 185 1.51 9.02 0.76
CA VAL A 185 2.46 9.53 1.74
C VAL A 185 3.67 10.12 1.04
N GLY A 186 3.78 11.44 1.00
CA GLY A 186 4.90 12.15 0.41
C GLY A 186 5.04 11.95 -1.10
N GLU A 187 3.96 11.63 -1.79
CA GLU A 187 3.94 11.43 -3.24
C GLU A 187 3.73 12.74 -4.01
N ARG A 188 3.98 12.70 -5.30
CA ARG A 188 3.81 13.86 -6.18
C ARG A 188 2.32 14.15 -6.40
N THR A 189 1.95 15.43 -6.34
CA THR A 189 0.58 15.89 -6.58
C THR A 189 0.02 15.42 -7.93
N ARG A 190 0.85 15.42 -8.97
CA ARG A 190 0.44 14.94 -10.30
C ARG A 190 0.07 13.46 -10.29
N GLU A 191 0.92 12.62 -9.68
CA GLU A 191 0.68 11.16 -9.61
C GLU A 191 -0.57 10.85 -8.79
N GLY A 192 -0.80 11.57 -7.69
CA GLY A 192 -2.02 11.45 -6.90
C GLY A 192 -3.29 11.86 -7.67
N ASN A 193 -3.20 12.90 -8.50
CA ASN A 193 -4.30 13.33 -9.34
C ASN A 193 -4.55 12.35 -10.51
N ASP A 194 -3.49 11.86 -11.13
CA ASP A 194 -3.59 10.85 -12.21
C ASP A 194 -4.29 9.59 -11.66
N LEU A 195 -3.87 9.09 -10.48
CA LEU A 195 -4.51 7.96 -9.81
C LEU A 195 -6.01 8.20 -9.55
N TYR A 196 -6.37 9.39 -9.04
CA TYR A 196 -7.77 9.74 -8.79
C TYR A 196 -8.61 9.70 -10.07
N LEU A 197 -8.08 10.27 -11.17
CA LEU A 197 -8.77 10.28 -12.45
C LEU A 197 -8.94 8.87 -13.03
N GLU A 198 -7.89 8.05 -12.98
CA GLU A 198 -7.93 6.65 -13.42
C GLU A 198 -8.93 5.82 -12.60
N MET A 199 -8.97 6.00 -11.27
CA MET A 199 -9.96 5.36 -10.41
C MET A 199 -11.39 5.81 -10.70
N LYS A 200 -11.57 7.08 -11.10
CA LYS A 200 -12.85 7.63 -11.47
C LYS A 200 -13.32 7.08 -12.82
N GLU A 201 -12.45 7.00 -13.79
CA GLU A 201 -12.74 6.45 -15.13
C GLU A 201 -13.06 4.96 -15.09
N SER A 202 -12.29 4.18 -14.30
CA SER A 202 -12.56 2.76 -14.09
C SER A 202 -13.76 2.47 -13.17
N GLY A 203 -14.28 3.49 -12.48
CA GLY A 203 -15.43 3.38 -11.58
C GLY A 203 -15.12 2.82 -10.19
N VAL A 204 -13.89 2.42 -9.90
CA VAL A 204 -13.48 1.83 -8.62
C VAL A 204 -13.44 2.85 -7.48
N ILE A 205 -13.40 4.14 -7.79
CA ILE A 205 -13.35 5.22 -6.79
C ILE A 205 -14.48 5.16 -5.77
N LYS A 206 -15.65 4.65 -6.15
CA LYS A 206 -16.83 4.53 -5.27
C LYS A 206 -16.63 3.58 -4.08
N GLN A 207 -15.64 2.72 -4.18
CA GLN A 207 -15.29 1.72 -3.16
C GLN A 207 -13.99 2.08 -2.42
N ALA A 208 -13.45 3.28 -2.67
CA ALA A 208 -12.18 3.69 -2.12
C ALA A 208 -12.27 5.08 -1.47
N ALA A 209 -11.55 5.26 -0.36
CA ALA A 209 -11.26 6.55 0.24
C ALA A 209 -9.79 6.90 -0.01
N LEU A 210 -9.51 8.11 -0.47
CA LEU A 210 -8.16 8.59 -0.75
C LEU A 210 -7.74 9.60 0.32
N ILE A 211 -6.59 9.37 0.95
CA ILE A 211 -6.03 10.28 1.95
C ILE A 211 -4.62 10.66 1.51
N TYR A 212 -4.42 11.95 1.24
CA TYR A 212 -3.17 12.45 0.68
C TYR A 212 -2.43 13.40 1.63
N GLY A 213 -1.16 13.10 1.85
CA GLY A 213 -0.17 14.01 2.42
C GLY A 213 0.99 14.13 1.45
N GLN A 214 0.94 15.16 0.60
CA GLN A 214 1.77 15.24 -0.57
C GLN A 214 3.19 15.72 -0.28
N MET A 215 4.08 15.57 -1.26
CA MET A 215 5.51 15.90 -1.15
C MET A 215 5.75 17.37 -0.75
N THR A 216 4.86 18.28 -1.14
CA THR A 216 4.95 19.72 -0.84
C THR A 216 4.42 20.11 0.53
N GLU A 217 3.70 19.21 1.20
CA GLU A 217 3.16 19.46 2.53
C GLU A 217 4.23 19.37 3.61
N PRO A 218 4.04 20.04 4.77
CA PRO A 218 5.01 20.03 5.85
C PRO A 218 5.25 18.62 6.41
N PRO A 219 6.39 18.39 7.07
CA PRO A 219 6.74 17.05 7.56
C PRO A 219 5.73 16.50 8.58
N GLY A 220 5.04 17.34 9.35
CA GLY A 220 3.97 16.91 10.24
C GLY A 220 2.82 16.24 9.50
N ALA A 221 2.36 16.81 8.41
CA ALA A 221 1.31 16.22 7.57
C ALA A 221 1.76 14.87 6.98
N ARG A 222 2.95 14.82 6.38
CA ARG A 222 3.49 13.60 5.78
C ARG A 222 3.73 12.49 6.80
N ALA A 223 4.07 12.82 8.03
CA ALA A 223 4.27 11.87 9.13
C ALA A 223 2.96 11.34 9.75
N ARG A 224 1.82 11.97 9.48
CA ARG A 224 0.53 11.62 10.08
C ARG A 224 -0.51 11.09 9.09
N VAL A 225 -0.36 11.38 7.81
CA VAL A 225 -1.36 10.99 6.79
C VAL A 225 -1.62 9.49 6.73
N ALA A 226 -0.61 8.64 6.92
CA ALA A 226 -0.80 7.19 7.01
C ALA A 226 -1.66 6.77 8.21
N LEU A 227 -1.55 7.48 9.33
CA LEU A 227 -2.39 7.25 10.51
C LEU A 227 -3.84 7.68 10.26
N THR A 228 -4.05 8.75 9.50
CA THR A 228 -5.38 9.18 9.08
C THR A 228 -6.06 8.13 8.20
N ALA A 229 -5.34 7.60 7.22
CA ALA A 229 -5.82 6.52 6.37
C ALA A 229 -6.13 5.25 7.19
N LEU A 230 -5.26 4.93 8.14
CA LEU A 230 -5.46 3.77 9.02
C LEU A 230 -6.69 3.94 9.91
N ALA A 231 -6.96 5.15 10.44
CA ALA A 231 -8.18 5.42 11.21
C ALA A 231 -9.45 5.18 10.35
N ALA A 232 -9.44 5.58 9.08
CA ALA A 232 -10.53 5.30 8.15
C ALA A 232 -10.68 3.78 7.89
N ALA A 233 -9.58 3.06 7.70
CA ALA A 233 -9.60 1.61 7.52
C ALA A 233 -10.11 0.86 8.76
N GLU A 234 -9.69 1.30 9.95
CA GLU A 234 -10.14 0.73 11.22
C GLU A 234 -11.64 0.91 11.46
N TYR A 235 -12.23 2.02 11.01
CA TYR A 235 -13.68 2.20 11.08
C TYR A 235 -14.41 1.08 10.33
N PHE A 236 -14.02 0.79 9.11
CA PHE A 236 -14.65 -0.26 8.32
C PHE A 236 -14.40 -1.66 8.90
N ARG A 237 -13.21 -1.93 9.45
CA ARG A 237 -12.91 -3.19 10.12
C ARG A 237 -13.70 -3.36 11.42
N ASP A 238 -13.64 -2.37 12.32
CA ASP A 238 -14.10 -2.50 13.72
C ASP A 238 -15.60 -2.23 13.90
N ILE A 239 -16.17 -1.33 13.08
CA ILE A 239 -17.55 -0.88 13.18
C ILE A 239 -18.44 -1.51 12.12
N GLU A 240 -17.99 -1.52 10.86
CA GLU A 240 -18.74 -2.10 9.74
C GLU A 240 -18.47 -3.60 9.58
N GLY A 241 -17.47 -4.16 10.26
CA GLY A 241 -17.13 -5.58 10.20
C GLY A 241 -16.66 -6.06 8.83
N GLN A 242 -15.95 -5.21 8.09
CA GLN A 242 -15.54 -5.49 6.72
C GLN A 242 -14.07 -5.87 6.59
N ASP A 243 -13.76 -6.48 5.47
CA ASP A 243 -12.40 -6.67 5.02
C ASP A 243 -11.96 -5.44 4.24
N VAL A 244 -10.89 -4.82 4.71
CA VAL A 244 -10.36 -3.57 4.16
C VAL A 244 -9.02 -3.83 3.51
N LEU A 245 -8.84 -3.30 2.31
CA LEU A 245 -7.54 -3.25 1.65
C LEU A 245 -6.94 -1.86 1.83
N LEU A 246 -5.82 -1.79 2.51
CA LEU A 246 -5.11 -0.53 2.79
C LEU A 246 -3.86 -0.45 1.91
N PHE A 247 -3.80 0.56 1.05
CA PHE A 247 -2.60 0.88 0.29
C PHE A 247 -1.84 2.02 0.96
N ILE A 248 -0.52 1.89 1.08
CA ILE A 248 0.37 2.95 1.58
C ILE A 248 1.44 3.19 0.52
N ASP A 249 1.37 4.31 -0.14
CA ASP A 249 2.37 4.73 -1.13
C ASP A 249 2.92 6.11 -0.74
N ASN A 250 4.07 6.19 -0.16
CA ASN A 250 5.12 5.21 0.06
C ASN A 250 5.48 5.13 1.56
N ILE A 251 5.62 3.94 2.12
CA ILE A 251 5.94 3.76 3.55
C ILE A 251 7.31 4.37 3.93
N PHE A 252 8.27 4.38 3.01
CA PHE A 252 9.56 5.05 3.24
C PHE A 252 9.39 6.55 3.53
N ARG A 253 8.43 7.21 2.88
CA ARG A 253 8.18 8.64 3.10
C ARG A 253 7.61 8.93 4.50
N PHE A 254 6.88 7.98 5.07
CA PHE A 254 6.46 8.04 6.47
C PHE A 254 7.68 8.09 7.40
N THR A 255 8.66 7.22 7.22
CA THR A 255 9.88 7.21 8.03
C THR A 255 10.74 8.45 7.81
N GLN A 256 10.84 8.91 6.57
CA GLN A 256 11.57 10.14 6.20
C GLN A 256 10.94 11.36 6.88
N ALA A 257 9.63 11.53 6.81
CA ALA A 257 8.94 12.62 7.49
C ALA A 257 9.11 12.54 9.02
N GLY A 258 9.11 11.34 9.59
CA GLY A 258 9.42 11.12 11.00
C GLY A 258 10.83 11.58 11.38
N SER A 259 11.83 11.35 10.53
CA SER A 259 13.19 11.83 10.76
C SER A 259 13.30 13.36 10.69
N GLU A 260 12.60 14.00 9.76
CA GLU A 260 12.50 15.46 9.66
C GLU A 260 11.86 16.06 10.93
N VAL A 261 10.75 15.49 11.40
CA VAL A 261 10.08 15.92 12.64
C VAL A 261 11.04 15.74 13.85
N SER A 262 11.72 14.61 13.94
CA SER A 262 12.66 14.34 15.02
C SER A 262 13.81 15.36 15.06
N ALA A 263 14.35 15.72 13.90
CA ALA A 263 15.38 16.75 13.78
C ALA A 263 14.86 18.13 14.20
N LEU A 264 13.66 18.51 13.80
CA LEU A 264 13.02 19.77 14.18
C LEU A 264 12.73 19.84 15.70
N LEU A 265 12.49 18.71 16.34
CA LEU A 265 12.35 18.61 17.80
C LEU A 265 13.69 18.66 18.55
N GLY A 266 14.81 18.69 17.84
CA GLY A 266 16.15 18.69 18.44
C GLY A 266 16.58 17.37 19.05
N ARG A 267 16.00 16.25 18.62
CA ARG A 267 16.37 14.91 19.08
C ARG A 267 17.70 14.48 18.40
N MET A 268 18.55 13.78 19.16
CA MET A 268 19.79 13.25 18.61
C MET A 268 19.47 12.17 17.56
N PRO A 269 19.99 12.28 16.34
CA PRO A 269 19.76 11.29 15.30
C PRO A 269 20.42 9.96 15.62
N SER A 270 19.83 8.87 15.15
CA SER A 270 20.41 7.53 15.14
C SER A 270 21.25 7.28 13.87
N ALA A 271 21.52 6.02 13.56
CA ALA A 271 22.28 5.64 12.38
C ALA A 271 21.66 6.23 11.09
N VAL A 272 22.53 6.68 10.17
CA VAL A 272 22.16 7.27 8.87
C VAL A 272 21.26 8.52 8.96
N GLY A 273 21.13 9.12 10.15
CA GLY A 273 20.34 10.33 10.38
C GLY A 273 18.86 10.09 10.66
N TYR A 274 18.44 8.83 10.81
CA TYR A 274 17.04 8.52 11.19
C TYR A 274 16.74 8.87 12.65
N GLN A 275 15.44 8.97 12.96
CA GLN A 275 14.96 9.17 14.32
C GLN A 275 15.33 7.99 15.23
N PRO A 276 15.62 8.25 16.51
CA PRO A 276 15.89 7.17 17.48
C PRO A 276 14.66 6.27 17.72
N THR A 277 13.47 6.76 17.41
CA THR A 277 12.17 6.07 17.56
C THR A 277 11.71 5.35 16.27
N LEU A 278 12.57 5.17 15.26
CA LEU A 278 12.20 4.59 13.99
C LEU A 278 11.43 3.27 14.10
N ALA A 279 11.96 2.33 14.88
CA ALA A 279 11.32 1.02 15.06
C ALA A 279 9.98 1.12 15.81
N THR A 280 9.89 2.02 16.79
CA THR A 280 8.66 2.24 17.56
C THR A 280 7.60 2.91 16.71
N ASP A 281 7.96 3.95 15.95
CA ASP A 281 7.03 4.68 15.06
C ASP A 281 6.44 3.75 13.98
N LEU A 282 7.28 2.91 13.37
CA LEU A 282 6.82 1.90 12.43
C LEU A 282 5.97 0.82 13.11
N GLY A 283 6.40 0.34 14.28
CA GLY A 283 5.67 -0.64 15.07
C GLY A 283 4.26 -0.16 15.44
N GLU A 284 4.12 1.08 15.93
CA GLU A 284 2.81 1.66 16.28
C GLU A 284 1.86 1.68 15.06
N LEU A 285 2.36 1.94 13.86
CA LEU A 285 1.57 1.89 12.64
C LEU A 285 1.24 0.44 12.24
N GLN A 286 2.26 -0.41 12.17
CA GLN A 286 2.17 -1.75 11.58
C GLN A 286 1.33 -2.71 12.45
N GLU A 287 1.41 -2.62 13.77
CA GLU A 287 0.64 -3.50 14.68
C GLU A 287 -0.87 -3.22 14.67
N ARG A 288 -1.30 -2.06 14.18
CA ARG A 288 -2.72 -1.75 13.98
C ARG A 288 -3.30 -2.44 12.75
N ILE A 289 -2.44 -2.85 11.80
CA ILE A 289 -2.79 -3.54 10.56
C ILE A 289 -2.84 -5.02 10.84
N THR A 290 -4.04 -5.55 11.10
CA THR A 290 -4.25 -6.95 11.48
C THR A 290 -5.70 -7.37 11.26
N SER A 291 -5.94 -8.68 11.32
CA SER A 291 -7.29 -9.25 11.43
C SER A 291 -7.77 -9.22 12.88
N THR A 292 -9.05 -8.94 13.05
CA THR A 292 -9.75 -9.02 14.33
C THR A 292 -10.95 -9.98 14.20
N ASP A 293 -11.61 -10.25 15.32
CA ASP A 293 -12.86 -11.03 15.37
C ASP A 293 -14.00 -10.38 14.56
N LYS A 294 -13.87 -9.10 14.16
CA LYS A 294 -14.89 -8.34 13.44
C LYS A 294 -14.61 -8.23 11.94
N GLY A 295 -13.37 -8.07 11.56
CA GLY A 295 -12.96 -7.86 10.18
C GLY A 295 -11.45 -7.80 10.04
N SER A 296 -10.95 -7.45 8.86
CA SER A 296 -9.51 -7.41 8.62
C SER A 296 -9.06 -6.14 7.90
N ILE A 297 -7.79 -5.77 8.13
CA ILE A 297 -7.06 -4.81 7.30
C ILE A 297 -5.88 -5.54 6.70
N THR A 298 -5.89 -5.72 5.39
CA THR A 298 -4.74 -6.22 4.63
C THR A 298 -4.05 -5.04 3.98
N ALA A 299 -2.75 -4.87 4.23
CA ALA A 299 -2.00 -3.74 3.70
C ALA A 299 -1.09 -4.14 2.55
N VAL A 300 -1.07 -3.30 1.52
CA VAL A 300 -0.09 -3.31 0.44
C VAL A 300 0.72 -2.03 0.55
N GLN A 301 2.00 -2.16 0.85
CA GLN A 301 2.88 -1.04 1.14
C GLN A 301 3.94 -0.92 0.04
N CYS A 302 3.91 0.17 -0.70
CA CYS A 302 5.00 0.48 -1.61
C CYS A 302 6.25 0.85 -0.79
N VAL A 303 7.35 0.20 -1.08
CA VAL A 303 8.63 0.44 -0.38
C VAL A 303 9.64 0.99 -1.38
N TYR A 304 10.16 2.16 -1.08
CA TYR A 304 11.33 2.71 -1.75
C TYR A 304 12.59 2.33 -0.98
N VAL A 305 13.58 1.83 -1.69
CA VAL A 305 14.86 1.44 -1.11
C VAL A 305 15.92 2.46 -1.56
N PRO A 306 16.42 3.32 -0.66
CA PRO A 306 17.42 4.31 -1.00
C PRO A 306 18.70 3.66 -1.54
N ALA A 307 19.15 4.11 -2.70
CA ALA A 307 20.37 3.61 -3.38
C ALA A 307 20.38 2.08 -3.59
N ASP A 308 19.20 1.44 -3.63
CA ASP A 308 19.04 -0.03 -3.70
C ASP A 308 19.74 -0.78 -2.54
N ASP A 309 19.97 -0.09 -1.41
CA ASP A 309 20.58 -0.66 -0.21
C ASP A 309 19.53 -1.21 0.76
N LEU A 310 19.33 -2.51 0.73
CA LEU A 310 18.43 -3.23 1.62
C LEU A 310 18.86 -3.21 3.09
N THR A 311 20.11 -2.80 3.37
CA THR A 311 20.64 -2.71 4.74
C THR A 311 20.37 -1.35 5.39
N ASP A 312 19.85 -0.39 4.63
CA ASP A 312 19.38 0.89 5.18
C ASP A 312 18.35 0.66 6.29
N PRO A 313 18.45 1.35 7.45
CA PRO A 313 17.60 1.10 8.60
C PRO A 313 16.09 1.20 8.33
N ALA A 314 15.64 2.08 7.44
CA ALA A 314 14.22 2.26 7.18
C ALA A 314 13.62 1.08 6.40
N PRO A 315 14.14 0.67 5.22
CA PRO A 315 13.68 -0.56 4.57
C PRO A 315 13.87 -1.79 5.44
N ALA A 316 15.03 -1.97 6.08
CA ALA A 316 15.30 -3.13 6.93
C ALA A 316 14.27 -3.29 8.05
N THR A 317 13.90 -2.20 8.72
CA THR A 317 12.85 -2.22 9.75
C THR A 317 11.47 -2.49 9.13
N THR A 318 11.16 -1.90 7.98
CA THR A 318 9.90 -2.16 7.28
C THR A 318 9.76 -3.62 6.90
N PHE A 319 10.80 -4.23 6.33
CA PHE A 319 10.79 -5.66 5.94
C PHE A 319 10.51 -6.60 7.10
N SER A 320 10.94 -6.26 8.31
CA SER A 320 10.68 -7.10 9.49
C SER A 320 9.19 -7.24 9.82
N HIS A 321 8.35 -6.30 9.36
CA HIS A 321 6.91 -6.31 9.56
C HIS A 321 6.14 -6.97 8.41
N LEU A 322 6.77 -7.18 7.25
CA LEU A 322 6.08 -7.69 6.07
C LEU A 322 5.94 -9.21 6.09
N ASP A 323 4.79 -9.70 5.63
CA ASP A 323 4.48 -11.12 5.46
C ASP A 323 4.90 -11.65 4.10
N GLY A 324 5.18 -10.76 3.16
CA GLY A 324 5.66 -11.11 1.83
C GLY A 324 5.98 -9.89 1.00
N THR A 325 6.55 -10.12 -0.17
CA THR A 325 6.99 -9.07 -1.09
C THR A 325 6.59 -9.40 -2.52
N VAL A 326 5.96 -8.45 -3.19
CA VAL A 326 5.67 -8.48 -4.63
C VAL A 326 6.71 -7.61 -5.32
N VAL A 327 7.55 -8.21 -6.12
CA VAL A 327 8.59 -7.51 -6.89
C VAL A 327 8.12 -7.34 -8.33
N LEU A 328 7.99 -6.08 -8.78
CA LEU A 328 7.68 -5.75 -10.17
C LEU A 328 8.97 -5.49 -10.93
N SER A 329 9.17 -6.26 -11.98
CA SER A 329 10.43 -6.35 -12.71
C SER A 329 10.35 -5.62 -14.06
N ARG A 330 11.28 -4.71 -14.31
CA ARG A 330 11.37 -4.02 -15.60
C ARG A 330 11.68 -4.96 -16.76
N PRO A 331 12.62 -5.93 -16.65
CA PRO A 331 12.85 -6.91 -17.71
C PRO A 331 11.59 -7.69 -18.11
N ILE A 332 10.73 -8.04 -17.14
CA ILE A 332 9.46 -8.72 -17.42
C ILE A 332 8.49 -7.78 -18.14
N ALA A 333 8.41 -6.52 -17.72
CA ALA A 333 7.59 -5.50 -18.40
C ALA A 333 8.06 -5.27 -19.86
N GLU A 334 9.36 -5.27 -20.12
CA GLU A 334 9.95 -5.14 -21.45
C GLU A 334 9.62 -6.33 -22.37
N LEU A 335 9.37 -7.51 -21.81
CA LEU A 335 8.84 -8.67 -22.53
C LEU A 335 7.35 -8.55 -22.84
N GLY A 336 6.69 -7.47 -22.39
CA GLY A 336 5.25 -7.26 -22.54
C GLY A 336 4.39 -8.15 -21.62
N ILE A 337 4.96 -8.75 -20.59
CA ILE A 337 4.24 -9.60 -19.63
C ILE A 337 3.70 -8.72 -18.50
N TYR A 338 2.37 -8.64 -18.40
CA TYR A 338 1.66 -7.88 -17.38
C TYR A 338 0.62 -8.76 -16.66
N PRO A 339 0.53 -8.66 -15.30
CA PRO A 339 1.36 -7.82 -14.43
C PRO A 339 2.83 -8.28 -14.44
N ALA A 340 3.75 -7.32 -14.35
CA ALA A 340 5.19 -7.59 -14.46
C ALA A 340 5.80 -8.10 -13.13
N VAL A 341 5.10 -8.98 -12.44
CA VAL A 341 5.54 -9.58 -11.19
C VAL A 341 6.65 -10.58 -11.44
N ASP A 342 7.77 -10.42 -10.74
CA ASP A 342 8.87 -11.38 -10.80
C ASP A 342 8.53 -12.62 -9.98
N PRO A 343 8.38 -13.79 -10.62
CA PRO A 343 7.97 -15.01 -9.94
C PRO A 343 9.07 -15.64 -9.06
N LEU A 344 10.32 -15.23 -9.24
CA LEU A 344 11.49 -15.77 -8.53
C LEU A 344 11.91 -14.87 -7.37
N ASP A 345 11.80 -13.54 -7.53
CA ASP A 345 12.20 -12.58 -6.51
C ASP A 345 11.06 -12.23 -5.54
N SER A 346 9.82 -12.55 -5.89
CA SER A 346 8.66 -12.33 -5.03
C SER A 346 8.48 -13.46 -4.02
N THR A 347 8.05 -13.12 -2.81
CA THR A 347 7.95 -14.09 -1.70
C THR A 347 6.68 -13.89 -0.88
N SER A 348 6.19 -14.98 -0.26
CA SER A 348 5.12 -14.92 0.74
C SER A 348 5.36 -15.94 1.84
N ARG A 349 5.16 -15.54 3.10
CA ARG A 349 5.31 -16.42 4.26
C ARG A 349 4.25 -17.50 4.32
N ILE A 350 3.08 -17.27 3.72
CA ILE A 350 1.99 -18.24 3.70
C ILE A 350 2.06 -19.22 2.52
N LEU A 351 3.11 -19.14 1.71
CA LEU A 351 3.40 -20.18 0.70
C LEU A 351 3.92 -21.44 1.40
N ASP A 352 3.02 -22.12 2.09
CA ASP A 352 3.26 -23.28 2.95
C ASP A 352 2.14 -24.31 2.74
N PRO A 353 2.47 -25.63 2.66
CA PRO A 353 1.46 -26.67 2.40
C PRO A 353 0.39 -26.76 3.51
N ASN A 354 0.70 -26.38 4.74
CA ASN A 354 -0.27 -26.37 5.84
C ASN A 354 -1.32 -25.25 5.71
N VAL A 355 -1.03 -24.20 4.95
CA VAL A 355 -1.93 -23.06 4.73
C VAL A 355 -2.68 -23.19 3.42
N LEU A 356 -1.96 -23.48 2.33
CA LEU A 356 -2.52 -23.49 0.97
C LEU A 356 -3.00 -24.87 0.51
N GLY A 357 -2.59 -25.92 1.21
CA GLY A 357 -2.74 -27.30 0.76
C GLY A 357 -1.58 -27.76 -0.13
N GLU A 358 -1.39 -29.09 -0.17
CA GLU A 358 -0.25 -29.72 -0.84
C GLU A 358 -0.21 -29.44 -2.35
N ASP A 359 -1.35 -29.53 -3.02
CA ASP A 359 -1.46 -29.31 -4.48
C ASP A 359 -1.00 -27.89 -4.88
N HIS A 360 -1.50 -26.88 -4.21
CA HIS A 360 -1.12 -25.48 -4.50
C HIS A 360 0.37 -25.26 -4.27
N TYR A 361 0.87 -25.73 -3.13
CA TYR A 361 2.28 -25.59 -2.78
C TYR A 361 3.21 -26.27 -3.79
N GLN A 362 2.91 -27.50 -4.17
CA GLN A 362 3.70 -28.26 -5.15
C GLN A 362 3.72 -27.57 -6.51
N VAL A 363 2.56 -27.18 -7.02
CA VAL A 363 2.45 -26.46 -8.31
C VAL A 363 3.28 -25.17 -8.28
N SER A 364 3.19 -24.39 -7.21
CA SER A 364 3.96 -23.14 -7.05
C SER A 364 5.46 -23.41 -7.08
N ARG A 365 5.92 -24.43 -6.36
CA ARG A 365 7.35 -24.80 -6.31
C ARG A 365 7.85 -25.31 -7.64
N GLU A 366 7.08 -26.13 -8.33
CA GLU A 366 7.45 -26.65 -9.66
C GLU A 366 7.52 -25.52 -10.70
N VAL A 367 6.57 -24.56 -10.67
CA VAL A 367 6.61 -23.35 -11.51
C VAL A 367 7.89 -22.58 -11.26
N GLN A 368 8.25 -22.32 -9.99
CA GLN A 368 9.49 -21.63 -9.65
C GLN A 368 10.74 -22.38 -10.12
N MET A 369 10.79 -23.69 -9.93
CA MET A 369 11.92 -24.52 -10.37
C MET A 369 12.09 -24.49 -11.89
N ILE A 370 11.02 -24.63 -12.65
CA ILE A 370 11.07 -24.58 -14.12
C ILE A 370 11.52 -23.19 -14.61
N LEU A 371 10.98 -22.11 -14.02
CA LEU A 371 11.38 -20.76 -14.39
C LEU A 371 12.84 -20.46 -14.01
N GLN A 372 13.31 -20.96 -12.87
CA GLN A 372 14.72 -20.83 -12.49
C GLN A 372 15.61 -21.59 -13.46
N LYS A 373 15.29 -22.85 -13.78
CA LYS A 373 16.05 -23.64 -14.75
C LYS A 373 16.07 -22.95 -16.13
N TYR A 374 14.96 -22.36 -16.55
CA TYR A 374 14.91 -21.59 -17.79
C TYR A 374 15.84 -20.36 -17.74
N LYS A 375 15.82 -19.62 -16.63
CA LYS A 375 16.73 -18.48 -16.42
C LYS A 375 18.21 -18.90 -16.53
N ASP A 376 18.58 -20.01 -15.92
CA ASP A 376 19.94 -20.55 -15.97
C ASP A 376 20.35 -21.00 -17.39
N LEU A 377 19.39 -21.46 -18.20
CA LEU A 377 19.61 -21.88 -19.58
C LEU A 377 19.64 -20.71 -20.58
N GLN A 378 19.15 -19.53 -20.20
CA GLN A 378 19.06 -18.38 -21.14
C GLN A 378 20.43 -17.97 -21.72
N ASP A 379 21.49 -17.97 -20.93
CA ASP A 379 22.84 -17.63 -21.40
C ASP A 379 23.35 -18.67 -22.41
N ILE A 380 23.07 -19.94 -22.15
CA ILE A 380 23.43 -21.04 -23.07
C ILE A 380 22.66 -20.92 -24.38
N ILE A 381 21.36 -20.63 -24.30
CA ILE A 381 20.50 -20.45 -25.48
C ILE A 381 20.97 -19.24 -26.32
N ALA A 382 21.37 -18.14 -25.66
CA ALA A 382 21.83 -16.95 -26.34
C ALA A 382 23.16 -17.15 -27.09
N ILE A 383 24.05 -18.00 -26.59
CA ILE A 383 25.38 -18.25 -27.16
C ILE A 383 25.35 -19.39 -28.17
N LEU A 384 24.73 -20.51 -27.82
CA LEU A 384 24.81 -21.77 -28.59
C LEU A 384 23.54 -22.07 -29.40
N GLY A 385 22.40 -21.43 -29.06
CA GLY A 385 21.11 -21.71 -29.64
C GLY A 385 20.34 -22.84 -28.97
N MET A 386 19.06 -22.98 -29.32
CA MET A 386 18.16 -23.99 -28.78
C MET A 386 18.56 -25.43 -29.18
N ASP A 387 19.20 -25.58 -30.33
CA ASP A 387 19.48 -26.91 -30.92
C ASP A 387 20.52 -27.69 -30.11
N GLU A 388 21.40 -26.97 -29.39
CA GLU A 388 22.45 -27.57 -28.55
C GLU A 388 21.93 -28.06 -27.18
N LEU A 389 20.68 -27.76 -26.82
CA LEU A 389 20.08 -28.23 -25.58
C LEU A 389 19.72 -29.72 -25.66
N SER A 390 19.78 -30.39 -24.52
CA SER A 390 19.22 -31.74 -24.38
C SER A 390 17.72 -31.76 -24.66
N GLU A 391 17.16 -32.88 -25.08
CA GLU A 391 15.71 -32.99 -25.33
C GLU A 391 14.88 -32.68 -24.07
N GLU A 392 15.39 -33.05 -22.89
CA GLU A 392 14.77 -32.72 -21.61
C GLU A 392 14.76 -31.21 -21.37
N ASP A 393 15.86 -30.51 -21.65
CA ASP A 393 15.95 -29.06 -21.48
C ASP A 393 15.10 -28.32 -22.51
N LYS A 394 14.95 -28.83 -23.74
CA LYS A 394 14.05 -28.27 -24.74
C LYS A 394 12.59 -28.32 -24.26
N VAL A 395 12.16 -29.44 -23.66
CA VAL A 395 10.82 -29.56 -23.08
C VAL A 395 10.65 -28.58 -21.93
N THR A 396 11.64 -28.48 -21.04
CA THR A 396 11.64 -27.55 -19.90
C THR A 396 11.51 -26.10 -20.38
N VAL A 397 12.32 -25.69 -21.36
CA VAL A 397 12.27 -24.34 -21.94
C VAL A 397 10.93 -24.04 -22.57
N ASN A 398 10.36 -25.00 -23.32
CA ASN A 398 9.06 -24.84 -23.96
C ASN A 398 7.95 -24.61 -22.92
N ARG A 399 7.90 -25.46 -21.88
CA ARG A 399 6.94 -25.29 -20.77
C ARG A 399 7.17 -24.00 -19.99
N ALA A 400 8.42 -23.64 -19.72
CA ALA A 400 8.77 -22.40 -19.04
C ALA A 400 8.25 -21.15 -19.78
N ARG A 401 8.39 -21.12 -21.11
CA ARG A 401 7.86 -20.03 -21.94
C ARG A 401 6.34 -19.95 -21.88
N LYS A 402 5.65 -21.10 -21.94
CA LYS A 402 4.19 -21.17 -21.77
C LYS A 402 3.76 -20.67 -20.39
N ILE A 403 4.43 -21.12 -19.32
CA ILE A 403 4.20 -20.67 -17.96
C ILE A 403 4.40 -19.16 -17.84
N GLN A 404 5.50 -18.62 -18.35
CA GLN A 404 5.78 -17.20 -18.35
C GLN A 404 4.69 -16.38 -19.05
N ARG A 405 4.21 -16.86 -20.20
CA ARG A 405 3.09 -16.25 -20.92
C ARG A 405 1.77 -16.36 -20.15
N PHE A 406 1.52 -17.51 -19.53
CA PHE A 406 0.30 -17.77 -18.75
C PHE A 406 0.24 -17.00 -17.42
N LEU A 407 1.38 -16.54 -16.90
CA LEU A 407 1.42 -15.61 -15.76
C LEU A 407 0.85 -14.23 -16.12
N SER A 408 0.81 -13.86 -17.41
CA SER A 408 0.14 -12.64 -17.87
C SER A 408 -1.38 -12.76 -17.77
N GLN A 409 -2.04 -11.63 -17.55
CA GLN A 409 -3.49 -11.59 -17.38
C GLN A 409 -4.04 -10.22 -17.77
N PRO A 410 -5.14 -10.15 -18.53
CA PRO A 410 -5.80 -8.89 -18.81
C PRO A 410 -6.52 -8.37 -17.58
N PHE A 411 -6.38 -7.07 -17.32
CA PHE A 411 -6.98 -6.38 -16.17
C PHE A 411 -8.22 -5.59 -16.56
N PHE A 412 -9.23 -5.58 -15.69
CA PHE A 412 -10.45 -4.80 -15.86
C PHE A 412 -10.15 -3.30 -15.96
N VAL A 413 -9.28 -2.80 -15.10
CA VAL A 413 -8.91 -1.38 -15.09
C VAL A 413 -8.11 -0.95 -16.31
N ALA A 414 -7.49 -1.88 -17.03
CA ALA A 414 -6.74 -1.62 -18.26
C ALA A 414 -7.55 -1.88 -19.54
N ALA A 415 -8.76 -2.38 -19.45
CA ALA A 415 -9.57 -2.81 -20.60
C ALA A 415 -9.79 -1.68 -21.63
N GLN A 416 -10.00 -0.45 -21.19
CA GLN A 416 -10.18 0.70 -22.08
C GLN A 416 -8.91 1.05 -22.89
N PHE A 417 -7.72 0.73 -22.39
CA PHE A 417 -6.45 0.99 -23.08
C PHE A 417 -6.00 -0.18 -23.95
N THR A 418 -6.27 -1.41 -23.50
CA THR A 418 -5.83 -2.63 -24.17
C THR A 418 -6.85 -3.16 -25.19
N GLY A 419 -8.11 -2.75 -25.07
CA GLY A 419 -9.23 -3.31 -25.85
C GLY A 419 -9.55 -4.77 -25.51
N THR A 420 -8.98 -5.31 -24.42
CA THR A 420 -9.21 -6.67 -23.96
C THR A 420 -9.97 -6.63 -22.65
N GLU A 421 -11.04 -7.41 -22.56
CA GLU A 421 -11.82 -7.53 -21.33
C GLU A 421 -10.98 -8.12 -20.18
N GLY A 422 -11.06 -7.52 -19.01
CA GLY A 422 -10.37 -8.00 -17.82
C GLY A 422 -10.89 -9.37 -17.36
N LYS A 423 -10.05 -10.11 -16.63
CA LYS A 423 -10.37 -11.45 -16.12
C LYS A 423 -10.02 -11.56 -14.65
N PHE A 424 -10.97 -12.06 -13.88
CA PHE A 424 -10.72 -12.58 -12.53
C PHE A 424 -10.53 -14.08 -12.63
N VAL A 425 -9.45 -14.62 -12.08
CA VAL A 425 -9.19 -16.06 -12.09
C VAL A 425 -9.13 -16.56 -10.66
N SER A 426 -9.98 -17.54 -10.34
CA SER A 426 -10.01 -18.12 -8.99
C SER A 426 -8.72 -18.88 -8.66
N VAL A 427 -8.40 -19.01 -7.37
CA VAL A 427 -7.24 -19.80 -6.93
C VAL A 427 -7.30 -21.25 -7.44
N PRO A 428 -8.42 -21.97 -7.34
CA PRO A 428 -8.52 -23.33 -7.88
C PRO A 428 -8.25 -23.43 -9.38
N ASP A 429 -8.79 -22.48 -10.16
CA ASP A 429 -8.58 -22.46 -11.62
C ASP A 429 -7.15 -22.10 -11.97
N THR A 430 -6.53 -21.20 -11.20
CA THR A 430 -5.11 -20.85 -11.34
C THR A 430 -4.24 -22.05 -11.11
N VAL A 431 -4.38 -22.74 -9.97
CA VAL A 431 -3.59 -23.93 -9.63
C VAL A 431 -3.78 -25.04 -10.67
N ARG A 432 -5.02 -25.32 -11.07
CA ARG A 432 -5.32 -26.31 -12.10
C ARG A 432 -4.65 -25.96 -13.43
N GLY A 433 -4.77 -24.75 -13.91
CA GLY A 433 -4.21 -24.33 -15.18
C GLY A 433 -2.68 -24.49 -15.23
N PHE A 434 -1.97 -24.07 -14.19
CA PHE A 434 -0.51 -24.25 -14.13
C PHE A 434 -0.13 -25.73 -13.99
N LYS A 435 -0.88 -26.50 -13.21
CA LYS A 435 -0.66 -27.95 -13.07
C LYS A 435 -0.76 -28.68 -14.41
N GLU A 436 -1.75 -28.36 -15.22
CA GLU A 436 -1.93 -28.95 -16.56
C GLU A 436 -0.77 -28.62 -17.51
N ILE A 437 -0.22 -27.41 -17.44
CA ILE A 437 0.97 -27.04 -18.22
C ILE A 437 2.20 -27.81 -17.74
N LEU A 438 2.41 -27.94 -16.42
CA LEU A 438 3.50 -28.70 -15.83
C LEU A 438 3.45 -30.18 -16.21
N GLU A 439 2.27 -30.79 -16.20
CA GLU A 439 2.02 -32.17 -16.61
C GLU A 439 2.17 -32.41 -18.13
N GLY A 440 2.30 -31.33 -18.90
CA GLY A 440 2.49 -31.41 -20.35
C GLY A 440 1.23 -31.67 -21.17
N LYS A 441 0.04 -31.49 -20.57
CA LYS A 441 -1.24 -31.69 -21.29
C LYS A 441 -1.43 -30.74 -22.49
N HIS A 442 -0.67 -29.66 -22.51
CA HIS A 442 -0.76 -28.59 -23.51
C HIS A 442 0.57 -28.37 -24.25
N ASP A 443 1.45 -29.39 -24.30
CA ASP A 443 2.76 -29.28 -24.93
C ASP A 443 2.67 -29.04 -26.44
N ASP A 444 1.58 -29.44 -27.08
CA ASP A 444 1.27 -29.28 -28.51
C ASP A 444 0.74 -27.87 -28.87
N LEU A 445 0.30 -27.07 -27.88
CA LEU A 445 -0.22 -25.73 -28.13
C LEU A 445 0.90 -24.70 -28.29
N PRO A 446 0.70 -23.67 -29.16
CA PRO A 446 1.68 -22.60 -29.33
C PRO A 446 1.76 -21.70 -28.10
N GLU A 447 2.95 -21.21 -27.75
CA GLU A 447 3.15 -20.37 -26.56
C GLU A 447 2.30 -19.08 -26.56
N GLN A 448 1.97 -18.54 -27.75
CA GLN A 448 1.14 -17.33 -27.91
C GLN A 448 -0.30 -17.52 -27.42
N ALA A 449 -0.78 -18.76 -27.38
CA ALA A 449 -2.11 -19.08 -26.86
C ALA A 449 -2.25 -18.76 -25.37
N PHE A 450 -1.16 -18.83 -24.62
CA PHE A 450 -1.13 -18.61 -23.18
C PHE A 450 -0.96 -17.15 -22.78
N TYR A 451 -0.75 -16.25 -23.75
CA TYR A 451 -0.51 -14.84 -23.49
C TYR A 451 -1.81 -14.06 -23.29
N MET A 452 -1.90 -13.29 -22.20
CA MET A 452 -3.03 -12.41 -21.86
C MET A 452 -4.38 -13.15 -21.94
N VAL A 453 -4.50 -14.21 -21.19
CA VAL A 453 -5.73 -15.01 -21.02
C VAL A 453 -6.07 -15.15 -19.53
N GLY A 454 -7.31 -15.47 -19.22
CA GLY A 454 -7.75 -15.81 -17.87
C GLY A 454 -7.38 -17.24 -17.51
N GLY A 455 -8.33 -18.18 -17.60
CA GLY A 455 -8.13 -19.60 -17.30
C GLY A 455 -7.46 -20.36 -18.44
N ILE A 456 -7.16 -21.65 -18.16
CA ILE A 456 -6.51 -22.54 -19.14
C ILE A 456 -7.41 -22.83 -20.33
N GLU A 457 -8.72 -22.84 -20.14
CA GLU A 457 -9.70 -23.05 -21.20
C GLU A 457 -9.62 -21.95 -22.29
N GLU A 458 -9.41 -20.69 -21.88
CA GLU A 458 -9.23 -19.60 -22.82
C GLU A 458 -7.95 -19.75 -23.65
N ALA A 459 -6.89 -20.31 -23.06
CA ALA A 459 -5.66 -20.62 -23.81
C ALA A 459 -5.92 -21.69 -24.88
N VAL A 460 -6.68 -22.73 -24.58
CA VAL A 460 -7.07 -23.78 -25.51
C VAL A 460 -7.93 -23.21 -26.66
N GLU A 461 -8.94 -22.40 -26.32
CA GLU A 461 -9.78 -21.73 -27.32
C GLU A 461 -8.97 -20.76 -28.21
N LYS A 462 -8.03 -20.04 -27.63
CA LYS A 462 -7.16 -19.13 -28.35
C LYS A 462 -6.21 -19.89 -29.28
N ALA A 463 -5.71 -21.06 -28.86
CA ALA A 463 -4.89 -21.92 -29.70
C ALA A 463 -5.67 -22.40 -30.93
N ALA A 464 -6.94 -22.80 -30.76
CA ALA A 464 -7.80 -23.19 -31.86
C ALA A 464 -8.01 -22.06 -32.90
N ARG A 465 -8.23 -20.82 -32.40
CA ARG A 465 -8.36 -19.63 -33.26
C ARG A 465 -7.07 -19.24 -33.98
N LEU A 466 -5.91 -19.53 -33.38
CA LEU A 466 -4.61 -19.26 -34.04
C LEU A 466 -4.25 -20.29 -35.11
N ALA A 467 -4.91 -21.46 -35.10
CA ALA A 467 -4.71 -22.52 -36.07
C ALA A 467 -5.61 -22.39 -37.32
N GLU A 468 -6.67 -21.56 -37.25
CA GLU A 468 -7.54 -21.15 -38.36
C GLU A 468 -6.89 -20.03 -39.21
#